data_2320488ee57476d7107b1f6ca19f226d
#
_entry.id   2320488ee57476d7107b1f6ca19f226d
#
_cell.length_a   1.000
_cell.length_b   1.000
_cell.length_c   1.000
_cell.angle_alpha   90.00
_cell.angle_beta   90.00
_cell.angle_gamma   90.00
#
_symmetry.space_group_name_H-M   'P 1'
#
loop_
_entity.id
_entity.type
_entity.pdbx_description
1 polymer ?
#
loop_
_entity_poly.entity_id
_entity_poly.type
_entity_poly.pdbx_seq_one_letter_code
_entity_poly.pdbx_strand_id
1 'polypeptide(L)'
;MPKTKLILTEPDVAPLIGSNNIQKRNSDGSAAESHPSWNPHPIQGWTTDFIPLVLQEAIDEKYYDELIPVSGDDGIFWSTELAKKEGIITGVSGGSTFAIAIKVAKKAKPGSNILCMIPDTAERYMSSILFDSIDSEMNNEEIDLYKSV
;
A
#
# COMPACT_ATOMS: atom_id res chain seq x y z
N MET A 1 3.76 20.29 -19.21
CA MET A 1 4.40 19.21 -18.41
C MET A 1 4.46 17.96 -19.26
N PRO A 2 5.50 17.13 -19.16
CA PRO A 2 5.42 15.79 -19.73
C PRO A 2 4.15 15.11 -19.19
N LYS A 3 3.50 14.30 -20.01
CA LYS A 3 2.26 13.61 -19.64
C LYS A 3 2.59 12.48 -18.63
N THR A 4 2.84 12.83 -17.39
CA THR A 4 2.94 11.87 -16.30
C THR A 4 1.54 11.38 -15.96
N LYS A 5 1.34 10.08 -16.00
CA LYS A 5 0.10 9.45 -15.57
C LYS A 5 0.14 9.24 -14.06
N LEU A 6 -0.84 9.78 -13.35
CA LEU A 6 -1.00 9.61 -11.91
C LEU A 6 -1.99 8.48 -11.63
N ILE A 7 -1.53 7.47 -10.92
CA ILE A 7 -2.34 6.31 -10.55
C ILE A 7 -2.54 6.35 -9.04
N LEU A 8 -3.80 6.42 -8.63
CA LEU A 8 -4.21 6.31 -7.25
C LEU A 8 -4.57 4.85 -6.95
N THR A 9 -4.35 4.42 -5.72
CA THR A 9 -4.72 3.08 -5.29
C THR A 9 -5.36 3.10 -3.91
N GLU A 10 -6.28 2.19 -3.68
CA GLU A 10 -6.98 2.00 -2.41
C GLU A 10 -7.17 0.51 -2.13
N PRO A 11 -7.42 0.11 -0.86
CA PRO A 11 -7.74 -1.28 -0.54
C PRO A 11 -9.03 -1.72 -1.25
N ASP A 12 -9.02 -2.88 -1.86
CA ASP A 12 -10.19 -3.43 -2.57
C ASP A 12 -11.41 -3.67 -1.66
N VAL A 13 -11.16 -3.99 -0.38
CA VAL A 13 -12.19 -4.19 0.64
C VAL A 13 -12.69 -2.89 1.28
N ALA A 14 -11.98 -1.78 1.09
CA ALA A 14 -12.34 -0.45 1.60
C ALA A 14 -12.29 0.60 0.46
N PRO A 15 -13.15 0.47 -0.56
CA PRO A 15 -13.11 1.31 -1.76
C PRO A 15 -13.82 2.65 -1.51
N LEU A 16 -13.24 3.51 -0.68
CA LEU A 16 -13.85 4.79 -0.33
C LEU A 16 -14.09 5.67 -1.57
N ILE A 17 -13.10 5.72 -2.45
CA ILE A 17 -13.14 6.51 -3.67
C ILE A 17 -13.93 5.76 -4.76
N GLY A 18 -13.59 4.49 -4.99
CA GLY A 18 -14.17 3.67 -6.06
C GLY A 18 -15.65 3.33 -5.86
N SER A 19 -16.16 3.40 -4.63
CA SER A 19 -17.58 3.17 -4.35
C SER A 19 -18.49 4.29 -4.83
N ASN A 20 -17.96 5.49 -5.04
CA ASN A 20 -18.71 6.72 -5.30
C ASN A 20 -19.73 7.11 -4.20
N ASN A 21 -19.64 6.50 -3.01
CA ASN A 21 -20.42 6.93 -1.87
C ASN A 21 -19.90 8.26 -1.32
N ILE A 22 -20.79 9.09 -0.82
CA ILE A 22 -20.45 10.43 -0.35
C ILE A 22 -20.02 10.37 1.12
N GLN A 23 -18.87 10.97 1.43
CA GLN A 23 -18.44 11.20 2.81
C GLN A 23 -19.32 12.29 3.44
N LYS A 24 -20.09 11.95 4.45
CA LYS A 24 -20.82 12.95 5.23
C LYS A 24 -19.86 13.80 6.06
N ARG A 25 -20.09 15.12 6.07
CA ARG A 25 -19.22 16.07 6.75
C ARG A 25 -20.00 17.00 7.66
N ASN A 26 -19.34 17.43 8.74
CA ASN A 26 -19.78 18.51 9.61
C ASN A 26 -19.58 19.88 8.93
N SER A 27 -20.10 20.93 9.54
CA SER A 27 -19.97 22.29 9.02
C SER A 27 -18.53 22.83 8.96
N ASP A 28 -17.62 22.24 9.73
CA ASP A 28 -16.18 22.55 9.73
C ASP A 28 -15.38 21.73 8.70
N GLY A 29 -16.05 20.86 7.93
CA GLY A 29 -15.43 19.98 6.96
C GLY A 29 -14.91 18.65 7.50
N SER A 30 -14.91 18.42 8.82
CA SER A 30 -14.55 17.13 9.40
C SER A 30 -15.55 16.04 9.01
N ALA A 31 -15.11 14.78 9.02
CA ALA A 31 -16.01 13.66 8.80
C ALA A 31 -17.07 13.58 9.91
N ALA A 32 -18.34 13.50 9.55
CA ALA A 32 -19.44 13.38 10.50
C ALA A 32 -19.64 11.94 11.00
N GLU A 33 -19.23 10.97 10.18
CA GLU A 33 -19.31 9.54 10.46
C GLU A 33 -18.27 8.80 9.62
N SER A 34 -18.02 7.53 9.96
CA SER A 34 -17.20 6.65 9.13
C SER A 34 -17.81 6.50 7.74
N HIS A 35 -16.94 6.42 6.73
CA HIS A 35 -17.38 6.27 5.35
C HIS A 35 -18.12 4.93 5.16
N PRO A 36 -19.29 4.88 4.49
CA PRO A 36 -20.11 3.68 4.40
C PRO A 36 -19.46 2.49 3.69
N SER A 37 -18.42 2.74 2.90
CA SER A 37 -17.64 1.69 2.21
C SER A 37 -16.36 1.30 2.94
N TRP A 38 -16.13 1.82 4.15
CA TRP A 38 -14.94 1.46 4.89
C TRP A 38 -15.10 0.09 5.55
N ASN A 39 -14.05 -0.71 5.43
CA ASN A 39 -13.88 -1.97 6.15
C ASN A 39 -12.43 -2.08 6.65
N PRO A 40 -12.18 -2.79 7.77
CA PRO A 40 -10.82 -3.09 8.21
C PRO A 40 -10.02 -3.81 7.13
N HIS A 41 -8.74 -3.45 7.00
CA HIS A 41 -7.82 -4.04 6.02
C HIS A 41 -6.39 -4.07 6.57
N PRO A 42 -5.50 -4.97 6.07
CA PRO A 42 -4.16 -5.13 6.59
C PRO A 42 -3.16 -4.07 6.09
N ILE A 43 -3.54 -3.19 5.17
CA ILE A 43 -2.65 -2.17 4.61
C ILE A 43 -2.58 -0.99 5.59
N GLN A 44 -1.70 -1.10 6.59
CA GLN A 44 -1.55 -0.09 7.62
C GLN A 44 -1.09 1.25 7.03
N GLY A 45 -1.66 2.34 7.55
CA GLY A 45 -1.39 3.70 7.09
C GLY A 45 -2.17 4.16 5.87
N TRP A 46 -2.91 3.26 5.22
CA TRP A 46 -3.83 3.59 4.14
C TRP A 46 -5.27 3.69 4.65
N THR A 47 -6.06 4.49 3.94
CA THR A 47 -7.52 4.49 4.02
C THR A 47 -8.04 4.44 5.46
N THR A 48 -7.93 5.57 6.14
CA THR A 48 -8.71 5.81 7.37
C THR A 48 -10.20 5.63 7.07
N ASP A 49 -11.01 5.55 8.10
CA ASP A 49 -12.46 5.37 7.97
C ASP A 49 -13.21 6.58 7.37
N PHE A 50 -12.48 7.54 6.83
CA PHE A 50 -13.03 8.73 6.16
C PHE A 50 -12.10 9.20 5.05
N ILE A 51 -12.63 10.00 4.11
CA ILE A 51 -11.87 10.69 3.08
C ILE A 51 -11.37 12.03 3.64
N PRO A 52 -10.05 12.25 3.82
CA PRO A 52 -9.49 13.54 4.22
C PRO A 52 -9.83 14.65 3.22
N LEU A 53 -9.93 15.91 3.67
CA LEU A 53 -10.27 17.04 2.80
C LEU A 53 -9.29 17.21 1.63
N VAL A 54 -7.99 17.02 1.88
CA VAL A 54 -6.96 17.09 0.82
C VAL A 54 -7.19 16.03 -0.26
N LEU A 55 -7.59 14.81 0.14
CA LEU A 55 -7.90 13.75 -0.82
C LEU A 55 -9.22 14.04 -1.54
N GLN A 56 -10.22 14.59 -0.83
CA GLN A 56 -11.48 15.01 -1.45
C GLN A 56 -11.24 16.05 -2.54
N GLU A 57 -10.42 17.06 -2.29
CA GLU A 57 -10.03 18.05 -3.30
C GLU A 57 -9.39 17.41 -4.53
N ALA A 58 -8.47 16.46 -4.30
CA ALA A 58 -7.83 15.75 -5.41
C ALA A 58 -8.82 14.91 -6.24
N ILE A 59 -9.87 14.37 -5.60
CA ILE A 59 -10.93 13.63 -6.28
C ILE A 59 -11.80 14.59 -7.11
N ASP A 60 -12.24 15.68 -6.52
CA ASP A 60 -13.14 16.67 -7.13
C ASP A 60 -12.48 17.33 -8.34
N GLU A 61 -11.20 17.69 -8.21
CA GLU A 61 -10.38 18.30 -9.27
C GLU A 61 -9.79 17.29 -10.26
N LYS A 62 -10.01 15.98 -10.05
CA LYS A 62 -9.52 14.90 -10.92
C LYS A 62 -8.00 14.93 -11.11
N TYR A 63 -7.24 15.07 -10.01
CA TYR A 63 -5.77 15.13 -10.06
C TYR A 63 -5.12 13.75 -10.31
N TYR A 64 -5.88 12.70 -10.51
CA TYR A 64 -5.39 11.38 -10.89
C TYR A 64 -6.06 10.89 -12.18
N ASP A 65 -5.34 10.04 -12.92
CA ASP A 65 -5.79 9.53 -14.21
C ASP A 65 -6.51 8.18 -14.08
N GLU A 66 -6.17 7.39 -13.06
CA GLU A 66 -6.71 6.04 -12.88
C GLU A 66 -6.72 5.68 -11.40
N LEU A 67 -7.76 4.99 -10.96
CA LEU A 67 -7.86 4.37 -9.65
C LEU A 67 -7.80 2.86 -9.82
N ILE A 68 -6.83 2.21 -9.15
CA ILE A 68 -6.65 0.75 -9.22
C ILE A 68 -6.68 0.17 -7.80
N PRO A 69 -7.69 -0.64 -7.47
CA PRO A 69 -7.74 -1.29 -6.16
C PRO A 69 -6.67 -2.36 -6.01
N VAL A 70 -6.23 -2.60 -4.77
CA VAL A 70 -5.25 -3.61 -4.41
C VAL A 70 -5.72 -4.42 -3.20
N SER A 71 -5.49 -5.72 -3.23
CA SER A 71 -5.76 -6.59 -2.07
C SER A 71 -4.66 -6.46 -1.01
N GLY A 72 -5.04 -6.70 0.25
CA GLY A 72 -4.07 -6.80 1.33
C GLY A 72 -3.07 -7.93 1.12
N ASP A 73 -3.53 -9.05 0.56
CA ASP A 73 -2.68 -10.22 0.24
C ASP A 73 -1.63 -9.89 -0.82
N ASP A 74 -1.98 -9.15 -1.87
CA ASP A 74 -1.00 -8.63 -2.84
C ASP A 74 0.04 -7.74 -2.15
N GLY A 75 -0.38 -6.90 -1.21
CA GLY A 75 0.52 -6.05 -0.44
C GLY A 75 1.53 -6.84 0.39
N ILE A 76 1.06 -7.85 1.12
CA ILE A 76 1.90 -8.76 1.93
C ILE A 76 2.86 -9.52 1.02
N PHE A 77 2.35 -10.14 -0.04
CA PHE A 77 3.16 -10.89 -1.00
C PHE A 77 4.30 -10.04 -1.58
N TRP A 78 3.99 -8.86 -2.09
CA TRP A 78 5.00 -8.02 -2.73
C TRP A 78 5.96 -7.36 -1.73
N SER A 79 5.56 -7.08 -0.49
CA SER A 79 6.51 -6.69 0.58
C SER A 79 7.54 -7.79 0.83
N THR A 80 7.09 -9.04 0.91
CA THR A 80 7.96 -10.20 1.12
C THR A 80 8.88 -10.44 -0.08
N GLU A 81 8.38 -10.32 -1.31
CA GLU A 81 9.18 -10.49 -2.52
C GLU A 81 10.24 -9.39 -2.70
N LEU A 82 9.91 -8.14 -2.37
CA LEU A 82 10.88 -7.04 -2.33
C LEU A 82 12.01 -7.30 -1.34
N ALA A 83 11.68 -7.77 -0.14
CA ALA A 83 12.67 -8.11 0.87
C ALA A 83 13.59 -9.24 0.39
N LYS A 84 13.03 -10.34 -0.15
CA LYS A 84 13.77 -11.53 -0.56
C LYS A 84 14.62 -11.33 -1.81
N LYS A 85 14.14 -10.55 -2.79
CA LYS A 85 14.78 -10.44 -4.11
C LYS A 85 15.63 -9.20 -4.27
N GLU A 86 15.24 -8.11 -3.61
CA GLU A 86 15.88 -6.80 -3.79
C GLU A 86 16.51 -6.26 -2.51
N GLY A 87 16.30 -6.92 -1.36
CA GLY A 87 16.75 -6.43 -0.06
C GLY A 87 16.01 -5.16 0.41
N ILE A 88 14.86 -4.85 -0.22
CA ILE A 88 14.04 -3.69 0.13
C ILE A 88 12.98 -4.15 1.12
N ILE A 89 13.15 -3.76 2.38
CA ILE A 89 12.27 -4.17 3.47
C ILE A 89 11.29 -3.03 3.77
N THR A 90 10.00 -3.25 3.52
CA THR A 90 8.94 -2.25 3.66
C THR A 90 7.69 -2.84 4.33
N GLY A 91 6.78 -1.98 4.79
CA GLY A 91 5.47 -2.41 5.29
C GLY A 91 4.52 -2.84 4.16
N VAL A 92 3.32 -3.33 4.56
CA VAL A 92 2.29 -3.77 3.61
C VAL A 92 1.88 -2.66 2.64
N SER A 93 1.91 -1.40 3.06
CA SER A 93 1.61 -0.23 2.21
C SER A 93 2.59 -0.08 1.04
N GLY A 94 3.90 -0.25 1.29
CA GLY A 94 4.92 -0.25 0.24
C GLY A 94 4.76 -1.41 -0.74
N GLY A 95 4.49 -2.62 -0.22
CA GLY A 95 4.16 -3.79 -1.05
C GLY A 95 2.91 -3.58 -1.89
N SER A 96 1.88 -2.95 -1.32
CA SER A 96 0.65 -2.62 -2.05
C SER A 96 0.89 -1.64 -3.20
N THR A 97 1.66 -0.59 -2.95
CA THR A 97 2.06 0.36 -4.02
C THR A 97 2.87 -0.36 -5.10
N PHE A 98 3.81 -1.22 -4.70
CA PHE A 98 4.64 -1.98 -5.63
C PHE A 98 3.83 -2.99 -6.44
N ALA A 99 2.84 -3.67 -5.85
CA ALA A 99 1.90 -4.55 -6.55
C ALA A 99 1.24 -3.85 -7.75
N ILE A 100 0.78 -2.61 -7.53
CA ILE A 100 0.17 -1.81 -8.59
C ILE A 100 1.22 -1.34 -9.60
N ALA A 101 2.42 -0.95 -9.16
CA ALA A 101 3.52 -0.61 -10.06
C ALA A 101 3.84 -1.77 -11.02
N ILE A 102 3.86 -3.01 -10.54
CA ILE A 102 4.05 -4.22 -11.38
C ILE A 102 2.87 -4.41 -12.36
N LYS A 103 1.62 -4.22 -11.92
CA LYS A 103 0.44 -4.29 -12.81
C LYS A 103 0.54 -3.27 -13.95
N VAL A 104 0.99 -2.06 -13.63
CA VAL A 104 1.19 -0.97 -14.59
C VAL A 104 2.37 -1.27 -15.53
N ALA A 105 3.49 -1.74 -14.99
CA ALA A 105 4.69 -2.07 -15.76
C ALA A 105 4.43 -3.09 -16.86
N LYS A 106 3.62 -4.12 -16.57
CA LYS A 106 3.23 -5.15 -17.55
C LYS A 106 2.50 -4.59 -18.79
N LYS A 107 1.89 -3.41 -18.66
CA LYS A 107 1.12 -2.75 -19.73
C LYS A 107 1.86 -1.52 -20.29
N ALA A 108 2.93 -1.09 -19.65
CA ALA A 108 3.68 0.10 -20.05
C ALA A 108 4.52 -0.19 -21.32
N LYS A 109 4.77 0.87 -22.07
CA LYS A 109 5.68 0.78 -23.24
C LYS A 109 7.12 0.56 -22.76
N PRO A 110 7.96 -0.19 -23.52
CA PRO A 110 9.38 -0.27 -23.21
C PRO A 110 10.01 1.13 -23.06
N GLY A 111 10.85 1.28 -22.04
CA GLY A 111 11.50 2.57 -21.73
C GLY A 111 10.65 3.53 -20.88
N SER A 112 9.46 3.13 -20.44
CA SER A 112 8.68 3.91 -19.47
C SER A 112 9.36 3.92 -18.09
N ASN A 113 9.30 5.08 -17.42
CA ASN A 113 9.69 5.21 -16.01
C ASN A 113 8.45 5.12 -15.12
N ILE A 114 8.51 4.29 -14.09
CA ILE A 114 7.43 4.12 -13.12
C ILE A 114 7.98 4.46 -11.75
N LEU A 115 7.42 5.49 -11.12
CA LEU A 115 7.73 5.86 -9.75
C LEU A 115 6.72 5.20 -8.81
N CYS A 116 7.23 4.48 -7.83
CA CYS A 116 6.45 3.80 -6.80
C CYS A 116 6.88 4.32 -5.42
N MET A 117 5.92 4.70 -4.58
CA MET A 117 6.20 5.16 -3.23
C MET A 117 6.41 3.97 -2.30
N ILE A 118 7.55 3.96 -1.61
CA ILE A 118 7.85 3.02 -0.51
C ILE A 118 8.00 3.89 0.74
N PRO A 119 6.94 4.01 1.58
CA PRO A 119 6.87 5.09 2.58
C PRO A 119 7.65 4.84 3.86
N ASP A 120 8.00 3.58 4.16
CA ASP A 120 8.61 3.19 5.43
C ASP A 120 9.47 1.92 5.31
N THR A 121 10.04 1.52 6.44
CA THR A 121 10.91 0.36 6.59
C THR A 121 10.30 -0.66 7.56
N ALA A 122 10.83 -1.89 7.56
CA ALA A 122 10.21 -3.03 8.24
C ALA A 122 10.28 -3.00 9.77
N GLU A 123 11.13 -2.17 10.37
CA GLU A 123 11.30 -2.17 11.84
C GLU A 123 10.00 -1.95 12.59
N ARG A 124 9.03 -1.27 11.97
CA ARG A 124 7.70 -1.02 12.55
C ARG A 124 6.77 -2.22 12.49
N TYR A 125 7.14 -3.24 11.71
CA TYR A 125 6.26 -4.37 11.35
C TYR A 125 6.80 -5.72 11.84
N MET A 126 7.86 -5.74 12.67
CA MET A 126 8.51 -6.98 13.16
C MET A 126 7.55 -7.94 13.87
N SER A 127 6.49 -7.42 14.49
CA SER A 127 5.44 -8.21 15.15
C SER A 127 4.15 -8.33 14.31
N SER A 128 4.24 -8.12 13.00
CA SER A 128 3.10 -8.18 12.09
C SER A 128 3.16 -9.43 11.22
N ILE A 129 2.05 -9.69 10.51
CA ILE A 129 1.89 -10.80 9.57
C ILE A 129 3.02 -10.93 8.52
N LEU A 130 3.77 -9.86 8.25
CA LEU A 130 4.92 -9.90 7.33
C LEU A 130 6.04 -10.84 7.80
N PHE A 131 6.14 -11.07 9.10
CA PHE A 131 7.20 -11.86 9.73
C PHE A 131 6.69 -13.16 10.38
N ASP A 132 5.40 -13.46 10.30
CA ASP A 132 4.80 -14.66 10.92
C ASP A 132 5.45 -15.98 10.46
N SER A 133 6.07 -15.99 9.29
CA SER A 133 6.79 -17.17 8.75
C SER A 133 8.27 -17.24 9.15
N ILE A 134 8.75 -16.31 9.94
CA ILE A 134 10.15 -16.23 10.38
C ILE A 134 10.18 -16.58 11.87
N ASP A 135 10.88 -17.64 12.19
CA ASP A 135 11.06 -18.05 13.58
C ASP A 135 11.88 -17.02 14.36
N SER A 136 11.54 -16.80 15.63
CA SER A 136 12.28 -15.88 16.52
C SER A 136 13.65 -16.43 16.93
N GLU A 137 13.84 -17.73 16.83
CA GLU A 137 15.06 -18.44 17.19
C GLU A 137 15.81 -18.90 15.93
N MET A 138 17.14 -18.87 16.01
CA MET A 138 17.98 -19.39 14.94
C MET A 138 17.77 -20.89 14.73
N ASN A 139 17.64 -21.31 13.48
CA ASN A 139 17.70 -22.72 13.13
C ASN A 139 19.14 -23.25 13.21
N ASN A 140 19.33 -24.57 13.07
CA ASN A 140 20.65 -25.20 13.21
C ASN A 140 21.68 -24.70 12.20
N GLU A 141 21.28 -24.41 10.96
CA GLU A 141 22.16 -23.87 9.91
C GLU A 141 22.64 -22.46 10.25
N GLU A 142 21.75 -21.62 10.76
CA GLU A 142 22.09 -20.29 11.23
C GLU A 142 23.01 -20.30 12.45
N ILE A 143 22.77 -21.24 13.40
CA ILE A 143 23.63 -21.41 14.56
C ILE A 143 25.03 -21.87 14.12
N ASP A 144 25.12 -22.79 13.17
CA ASP A 144 26.41 -23.28 12.66
C ASP A 144 27.16 -22.18 11.90
N LEU A 145 26.45 -21.36 11.11
CA LEU A 145 27.02 -20.19 10.46
C LEU A 145 27.53 -19.18 11.48
N TYR A 146 26.72 -18.84 12.50
CA TYR A 146 27.13 -17.93 13.58
C TYR A 146 28.38 -18.41 14.32
N LYS A 147 28.54 -19.71 14.56
CA LYS A 147 29.70 -20.27 15.22
C LYS A 147 30.94 -20.36 14.33
N SER A 148 30.80 -20.23 13.02
CA SER A 148 31.89 -20.33 12.05
C SER A 148 32.66 -19.02 11.85
N VAL A 149 32.14 -17.92 12.37
CA VAL A 149 32.72 -16.57 12.33
C VAL A 149 33.45 -16.25 13.61
#